data_8f6618619fb074faf27f4be9c836eb35
#
_entry.id   8f6618619fb074faf27f4be9c836eb35
#
_cell.length_a   1.000
_cell.length_b   1.000
_cell.length_c   1.000
_cell.angle_alpha   90.00
_cell.angle_beta   90.00
_cell.angle_gamma   90.00
#
_symmetry.space_group_name_H-M   'P 1'
#
loop_
_entity.id
_entity.type
_entity.pdbx_description
1 polymer ?
#
loop_
_entity_poly.entity_id
_entity_poly.type
_entity_poly.pdbx_seq_one_letter_code
_entity_poly.pdbx_strand_id
1 'polypeptide(L)'
;MKYKLINPINPKYSTIETVLTNRHIPLAEVSHYLHTTDDDINQPEMFGQQCLNDAATTIIQTIAAGLKTLVIVDCDCDGFTSAALLINYLHNLCPSYVETGLKW
;
A
#
# COMPACT_ATOMS: atom_id res chain seq x y z
N MET A 1 17.87 20.15 -21.52
CA MET A 1 17.55 19.45 -20.26
C MET A 1 18.81 18.74 -19.79
N LYS A 2 19.31 19.02 -18.60
CA LYS A 2 20.47 18.30 -18.04
C LYS A 2 19.95 17.21 -17.11
N TYR A 3 20.30 15.95 -17.38
CA TYR A 3 20.02 14.83 -16.50
C TYR A 3 21.34 14.30 -15.92
N LYS A 4 21.28 13.75 -14.72
CA LYS A 4 22.41 13.12 -14.05
C LYS A 4 22.01 11.68 -13.71
N LEU A 5 22.86 10.73 -14.09
CA LEU A 5 22.70 9.35 -13.62
C LEU A 5 22.95 9.29 -12.11
N ILE A 6 22.09 8.59 -11.40
CA ILE A 6 22.20 8.42 -9.94
C ILE A 6 23.47 7.65 -9.61
N ASN A 7 23.72 6.57 -10.35
CA ASN A 7 24.93 5.75 -10.21
C ASN A 7 25.62 5.61 -11.58
N PRO A 8 26.93 5.43 -11.61
CA PRO A 8 27.65 5.11 -12.84
C PRO A 8 27.15 3.78 -13.39
N ILE A 9 27.08 3.69 -14.72
CA ILE A 9 26.72 2.43 -15.41
C ILE A 9 27.83 1.41 -15.15
N ASN A 10 27.47 0.28 -14.55
CA ASN A 10 28.36 -0.85 -14.40
C ASN A 10 28.18 -1.79 -15.60
N PRO A 11 29.19 -1.96 -16.47
CA PRO A 11 29.07 -2.79 -17.67
C PRO A 11 28.84 -4.29 -17.37
N LYS A 12 28.97 -4.71 -16.12
CA LYS A 12 28.70 -6.08 -15.67
C LYS A 12 27.22 -6.32 -15.35
N TYR A 13 26.42 -5.26 -15.26
CA TYR A 13 25.01 -5.36 -14.92
C TYR A 13 24.16 -5.31 -16.20
N SER A 14 23.12 -6.11 -16.22
CA SER A 14 22.05 -5.96 -17.21
C SER A 14 21.33 -4.62 -17.03
N THR A 15 20.55 -4.22 -18.02
CA THR A 15 19.73 -2.99 -17.93
C THR A 15 18.77 -3.03 -16.74
N ILE A 16 18.14 -4.17 -16.48
CA ILE A 16 17.22 -4.35 -15.36
C ILE A 16 17.96 -4.23 -14.02
N GLU A 17 19.08 -4.92 -13.85
CA GLU A 17 19.90 -4.81 -12.63
C GLU A 17 20.35 -3.37 -12.40
N THR A 18 20.74 -2.66 -13.45
CA THR A 18 21.13 -1.24 -13.36
C THR A 18 19.96 -0.38 -12.90
N VAL A 19 18.76 -0.58 -13.44
CA VAL A 19 17.56 0.20 -13.06
C VAL A 19 17.19 -0.09 -11.60
N LEU A 20 17.17 -1.34 -11.19
CA LEU A 20 16.75 -1.74 -9.85
C LEU A 20 17.78 -1.34 -8.78
N THR A 21 19.08 -1.49 -9.04
CA THR A 21 20.11 -1.02 -8.11
C THR A 21 20.13 0.50 -7.99
N ASN A 22 19.80 1.24 -9.05
CA ASN A 22 19.62 2.69 -8.98
C ASN A 22 18.40 3.10 -8.14
N ARG A 23 17.45 2.19 -7.91
CA ARG A 23 16.30 2.34 -7.00
C ARG A 23 16.58 1.78 -5.60
N HIS A 24 17.83 1.56 -5.26
CA HIS A 24 18.30 1.03 -3.98
C HIS A 24 17.87 -0.41 -3.68
N ILE A 25 17.53 -1.19 -4.70
CA ILE A 25 17.30 -2.63 -4.54
C ILE A 25 18.67 -3.32 -4.61
N PRO A 26 19.08 -4.04 -3.56
CA PRO A 26 20.34 -4.77 -3.56
C PRO A 26 20.40 -5.79 -4.71
N LEU A 27 21.57 -5.94 -5.34
CA LEU A 27 21.73 -6.85 -6.48
C LEU A 27 21.32 -8.30 -6.12
N ALA A 28 21.57 -8.72 -4.89
CA ALA A 28 21.18 -10.04 -4.40
C ALA A 28 19.64 -10.24 -4.34
N GLU A 29 18.87 -9.16 -4.25
CA GLU A 29 17.41 -9.19 -4.16
C GLU A 29 16.72 -9.00 -5.51
N VAL A 30 17.48 -8.65 -6.57
CA VAL A 30 16.90 -8.38 -7.90
C VAL A 30 16.09 -9.57 -8.42
N SER A 31 16.60 -10.79 -8.26
CA SER A 31 15.90 -12.00 -8.71
C SER A 31 14.59 -12.21 -7.96
N HIS A 32 14.59 -12.05 -6.64
CA HIS A 32 13.39 -12.14 -5.81
C HIS A 32 12.39 -11.04 -6.17
N TYR A 33 12.85 -9.81 -6.35
CA TYR A 33 12.01 -8.67 -6.73
C TYR A 33 11.31 -8.88 -8.09
N LEU A 34 11.96 -9.55 -9.04
CA LEU A 34 11.39 -9.81 -10.37
C LEU A 34 10.47 -11.04 -10.41
N HIS A 35 10.58 -11.94 -9.44
CA HIS A 35 9.84 -13.21 -9.38
C HIS A 35 9.05 -13.33 -8.07
N THR A 36 8.50 -12.21 -7.61
CA THR A 36 7.58 -12.19 -6.45
C THR A 36 6.41 -13.14 -6.68
N THR A 37 6.04 -13.86 -5.63
CA THR A 37 4.92 -14.79 -5.61
C THR A 37 3.79 -14.26 -4.73
N ASP A 38 2.62 -14.90 -4.76
CA ASP A 38 1.50 -14.54 -3.88
C ASP A 38 1.85 -14.64 -2.39
N ASP A 39 2.81 -15.50 -2.04
CA ASP A 39 3.30 -15.63 -0.66
C ASP A 39 4.07 -14.39 -0.20
N ASP A 40 4.70 -13.67 -1.12
CA ASP A 40 5.43 -12.42 -0.83
C ASP A 40 4.48 -11.24 -0.61
N ILE A 41 3.26 -11.30 -1.15
CA ILE A 41 2.27 -10.20 -1.13
C ILE A 41 1.45 -10.22 0.17
N ASN A 42 1.25 -11.39 0.78
CA ASN A 42 0.33 -11.60 1.89
C ASN A 42 1.03 -11.70 3.25
N GLN A 43 2.09 -10.94 3.49
CA GLN A 43 2.78 -10.97 4.79
C GLN A 43 2.30 -9.83 5.70
N PRO A 44 1.36 -10.11 6.64
CA PRO A 44 0.95 -9.12 7.65
C PRO A 44 2.12 -8.56 8.43
N GLU A 45 3.22 -9.31 8.51
CA GLU A 45 4.47 -8.92 9.16
C GLU A 45 5.10 -7.68 8.53
N MET A 46 4.87 -7.43 7.23
CA MET A 46 5.40 -6.23 6.54
C MET A 46 4.89 -4.93 7.15
N PHE A 47 3.67 -4.93 7.69
CA PHE A 47 3.06 -3.75 8.32
C PHE A 47 3.21 -3.75 9.84
N GLY A 48 3.70 -4.86 10.41
CA GLY A 48 3.71 -5.08 11.85
C GLY A 48 2.29 -5.31 12.41
N GLN A 49 2.08 -6.42 13.09
CA GLN A 49 0.77 -6.80 13.66
C GLN A 49 0.19 -5.70 14.55
N GLN A 50 1.04 -4.99 15.30
CA GLN A 50 0.61 -3.89 16.16
C GLN A 50 0.00 -2.74 15.35
N CYS A 51 0.62 -2.35 14.25
CA CYS A 51 0.11 -1.28 13.38
C CYS A 51 -1.27 -1.62 12.80
N LEU A 52 -1.47 -2.87 12.36
CA LEU A 52 -2.76 -3.34 11.87
C LEU A 52 -3.83 -3.34 12.97
N ASN A 53 -3.48 -3.78 14.18
CA ASN A 53 -4.38 -3.78 15.33
C ASN A 53 -4.77 -2.36 15.75
N ASP A 54 -3.83 -1.43 15.75
CA ASP A 54 -4.07 -0.03 16.10
C ASP A 54 -4.97 0.64 15.06
N ALA A 55 -4.75 0.39 13.77
CA ALA A 55 -5.60 0.89 12.69
C ALA A 55 -7.03 0.35 12.80
N ALA A 56 -7.20 -0.96 12.98
CA ALA A 56 -8.50 -1.60 13.15
C ALA A 56 -9.22 -1.06 14.40
N THR A 57 -8.50 -0.95 15.52
CA THR A 57 -9.04 -0.41 16.79
C THR A 57 -9.51 1.02 16.60
N THR A 58 -8.73 1.86 15.93
CA THR A 58 -9.09 3.25 15.66
C THR A 58 -10.38 3.34 14.85
N ILE A 59 -10.53 2.54 13.80
CA ILE A 59 -11.74 2.50 12.98
C ILE A 59 -12.95 2.06 13.82
N ILE A 60 -12.80 0.98 14.59
CA ILE A 60 -13.88 0.45 15.45
C ILE A 60 -14.32 1.50 16.47
N GLN A 61 -13.39 2.15 17.14
CA GLN A 61 -13.69 3.18 18.14
C GLN A 61 -14.37 4.41 17.52
N THR A 62 -13.94 4.81 16.33
CA THR A 62 -14.53 5.93 15.57
C THR A 62 -15.99 5.63 15.23
N ILE A 63 -16.27 4.41 14.74
CA ILE A 63 -17.63 3.94 14.43
C ILE A 63 -18.49 3.88 15.71
N ALA A 64 -17.97 3.27 16.78
CA ALA A 64 -18.69 3.12 18.04
C ALA A 64 -19.01 4.47 18.69
N ALA A 65 -18.15 5.46 18.53
CA ALA A 65 -18.36 6.82 19.01
C ALA A 65 -19.28 7.66 18.11
N GLY A 66 -19.73 7.15 16.97
CA GLY A 66 -20.54 7.88 16.00
C GLY A 66 -19.83 9.07 15.36
N LEU A 67 -18.50 9.07 15.34
CA LEU A 67 -17.69 10.14 14.75
C LEU A 67 -17.71 10.04 13.23
N LYS A 68 -17.55 11.17 12.57
CA LYS A 68 -17.48 11.21 11.09
C LYS A 68 -16.08 10.82 10.60
N THR A 69 -16.03 10.03 9.55
CA THR A 69 -14.82 9.62 8.86
C THR A 69 -14.79 10.14 7.44
N LEU A 70 -13.65 10.66 6.99
CA LEU A 70 -13.39 11.01 5.61
C LEU A 70 -12.34 10.04 5.04
N VAL A 71 -12.67 9.36 3.95
CA VAL A 71 -11.73 8.55 3.17
C VAL A 71 -11.20 9.41 2.04
N ILE A 72 -9.92 9.74 2.08
CA ILE A 72 -9.23 10.46 1.01
C ILE A 72 -8.70 9.42 0.03
N VAL A 73 -9.18 9.48 -1.22
CA VAL A 73 -8.87 8.52 -2.26
C VAL A 73 -7.82 9.12 -3.19
N ASP A 74 -6.73 8.40 -3.43
CA ASP A 74 -5.78 8.77 -4.47
C ASP A 74 -6.37 8.52 -5.85
N CYS A 75 -5.99 9.34 -6.84
CA CYS A 75 -6.58 9.36 -8.18
C CYS A 75 -5.95 8.32 -9.14
N ASP A 76 -5.56 7.18 -8.64
CA ASP A 76 -5.04 6.04 -9.40
C ASP A 76 -5.84 4.75 -9.17
N CYS A 77 -5.50 3.68 -9.90
CA CYS A 77 -6.28 2.44 -9.88
C CYS A 77 -6.27 1.76 -8.51
N ASP A 78 -5.16 1.77 -7.81
CA ASP A 78 -5.03 1.12 -6.50
C ASP A 78 -5.68 1.96 -5.39
N GLY A 79 -5.61 3.29 -5.47
CA GLY A 79 -6.35 4.18 -4.57
C GLY A 79 -7.86 3.96 -4.66
N PHE A 80 -8.43 3.97 -5.86
CA PHE A 80 -9.86 3.68 -6.05
C PHE A 80 -10.24 2.27 -5.61
N THR A 81 -9.42 1.27 -5.92
CA THR A 81 -9.71 -0.12 -5.59
C THR A 81 -9.67 -0.35 -4.08
N SER A 82 -8.65 0.15 -3.39
CA SER A 82 -8.50 0.00 -1.94
C SER A 82 -9.61 0.73 -1.17
N ALA A 83 -9.97 1.94 -1.61
CA ALA A 83 -11.10 2.68 -1.04
C ALA A 83 -12.42 1.92 -1.22
N ALA A 84 -12.67 1.39 -2.41
CA ALA A 84 -13.88 0.61 -2.70
C ALA A 84 -13.96 -0.65 -1.83
N LEU A 85 -12.84 -1.37 -1.64
CA LEU A 85 -12.78 -2.54 -0.76
C LEU A 85 -13.13 -2.17 0.69
N LEU A 86 -12.51 -1.11 1.22
CA LEU A 86 -12.77 -0.64 2.58
C LEU A 86 -14.24 -0.21 2.76
N ILE A 87 -14.77 0.60 1.85
CA ILE A 87 -16.15 1.11 1.93
C ILE A 87 -17.15 -0.04 1.85
N ASN A 88 -16.96 -0.98 0.91
CA ASN A 88 -17.86 -2.14 0.77
C ASN A 88 -17.78 -3.05 2.01
N TYR A 89 -16.59 -3.25 2.57
CA TYR A 89 -16.44 -4.04 3.78
C TYR A 89 -17.16 -3.38 4.96
N LEU A 90 -16.97 -2.08 5.17
CA LEU A 90 -17.67 -1.32 6.21
C LEU A 90 -19.19 -1.28 5.98
N HIS A 91 -19.65 -1.19 4.74
CA HIS A 91 -21.07 -1.23 4.42
C HIS A 91 -21.71 -2.57 4.79
N ASN A 92 -21.00 -3.68 4.61
CA ASN A 92 -21.49 -5.00 5.03
C ASN A 92 -21.55 -5.16 6.56
N LEU A 93 -20.66 -4.50 7.30
CA LEU A 93 -20.62 -4.58 8.76
C LEU A 93 -21.53 -3.57 9.46
N CYS A 94 -21.58 -2.36 8.96
CA CYS A 94 -22.28 -1.23 9.59
C CYS A 94 -22.87 -0.27 8.55
N PRO A 95 -23.90 -0.68 7.79
CA PRO A 95 -24.46 0.09 6.69
C PRO A 95 -24.93 1.50 7.11
N SER A 96 -25.60 1.60 8.25
CA SER A 96 -26.09 2.90 8.76
C SER A 96 -24.95 3.89 9.03
N TYR A 97 -23.79 3.42 9.47
CA TYR A 97 -22.65 4.29 9.66
C TYR A 97 -22.08 4.77 8.31
N VAL A 98 -21.99 3.90 7.33
CA VAL A 98 -21.50 4.27 5.99
C VAL A 98 -22.39 5.35 5.37
N GLU A 99 -23.71 5.26 5.50
CA GLU A 99 -24.65 6.23 4.97
C GLU A 99 -24.57 7.61 5.67
N THR A 100 -24.33 7.63 6.97
CA THR A 100 -24.45 8.84 7.78
C THR A 100 -23.12 9.42 8.27
N GLY A 101 -22.14 8.58 8.53
CA GLY A 101 -20.85 8.92 9.16
C GLY A 101 -19.65 8.90 8.23
N LEU A 102 -19.72 8.17 7.10
CA LEU A 102 -18.60 8.05 6.17
C LEU A 102 -18.79 9.01 4.98
N LYS A 103 -17.68 9.62 4.54
CA LYS A 103 -17.58 10.41 3.31
C LYS A 103 -16.32 10.02 2.53
N TRP A 104 -16.37 10.09 1.21
CA TRP A 104 -15.27 9.83 0.30
C TRP A 104 -15.32 10.73 -0.93
#